data_6c588fa87d90ad8d63071a6f8e0c6b38
#
_entry.id   6c588fa87d90ad8d63071a6f8e0c6b38
#
_cell.length_a   1.000
_cell.length_b   1.000
_cell.length_c   1.000
_cell.angle_alpha   90.00
_cell.angle_beta   90.00
_cell.angle_gamma   90.00
#
_symmetry.space_group_name_H-M   'P 1'
#
loop_
_entity.id
_entity.type
_entity.pdbx_description
1 polymer ?
#
loop_
_entity_poly.entity_id
_entity_poly.type
_entity_poly.pdbx_seq_one_letter_code
_entity_poly.pdbx_strand_id
1 'polypeptide(L)'
;MATPSEKHEIHCAKRYLEYTETPFYRAFRDRENSESFDSNYAVLKRMEEAEQSLAAVESYYEGLDVTPKLYSKPDSVTLEESRAFFEAHGYAVHTFECQRMMLLTHTSPELLVHKCPVQIFAGAPLTGAAAQLVTESCGEKDFGLRLIDKQLGAGARVSFAYNRAEIPVSFCVGEGYGSAFYLSDVYTAENFRGQGYAAAAVLAMLGFARNPDMGYTDVFLYADDPAAIRLYEKLGFRGTPVREYRAFKGGLPDLYTEAKE
;
A
#
# COMPACT_ATOMS: atom_id res chain seq x y z
N MET A 1 -15.15 17.29 -6.18
CA MET A 1 -14.64 16.17 -7.02
C MET A 1 -13.45 15.57 -6.32
N ALA A 2 -13.33 14.23 -6.30
CA ALA A 2 -12.18 13.55 -5.71
C ALA A 2 -10.88 13.93 -6.45
N THR A 3 -9.80 14.15 -5.68
CA THR A 3 -8.45 14.42 -6.19
C THR A 3 -7.88 13.21 -6.94
N PRO A 4 -6.81 13.35 -7.75
CA PRO A 4 -6.17 12.21 -8.40
C PRO A 4 -5.75 11.11 -7.44
N SER A 5 -5.13 11.45 -6.32
CA SER A 5 -4.71 10.49 -5.30
C SER A 5 -5.88 9.80 -4.60
N GLU A 6 -6.98 10.50 -4.29
CA GLU A 6 -8.20 9.86 -3.78
C GLU A 6 -8.82 8.89 -4.79
N LYS A 7 -8.81 9.23 -6.08
CA LYS A 7 -9.25 8.30 -7.13
C LYS A 7 -8.37 7.06 -7.20
N HIS A 8 -7.06 7.22 -7.03
CA HIS A 8 -6.14 6.08 -6.92
C HIS A 8 -6.57 5.15 -5.79
N GLU A 9 -6.74 5.68 -4.57
CA GLU A 9 -7.12 4.90 -3.38
C GLU A 9 -8.47 4.18 -3.53
N ILE A 10 -9.41 4.77 -4.28
CA ILE A 10 -10.74 4.18 -4.50
C ILE A 10 -10.71 3.08 -5.57
N HIS A 11 -9.89 3.23 -6.61
CA HIS A 11 -10.07 2.45 -7.83
C HIS A 11 -8.89 1.56 -8.20
N CYS A 12 -7.68 1.80 -7.68
CA CYS A 12 -6.48 1.12 -8.17
C CYS A 12 -6.55 -0.40 -8.00
N ALA A 13 -6.96 -0.87 -6.83
CA ALA A 13 -7.08 -2.29 -6.52
C ALA A 13 -8.06 -3.05 -7.43
N LYS A 14 -9.03 -2.38 -8.04
CA LYS A 14 -9.98 -2.98 -8.99
C LYS A 14 -9.31 -3.53 -10.25
N ARG A 15 -8.07 -3.19 -10.52
CA ARG A 15 -7.34 -3.63 -11.71
C ARG A 15 -6.74 -5.03 -11.57
N TYR A 16 -6.54 -5.50 -10.33
CA TYR A 16 -5.83 -6.73 -10.04
C TYR A 16 -6.48 -7.63 -8.97
N LEU A 17 -7.51 -7.12 -8.25
CA LEU A 17 -8.26 -7.92 -7.29
C LEU A 17 -9.67 -8.20 -7.80
N GLU A 18 -10.19 -9.38 -7.44
CA GLU A 18 -11.60 -9.67 -7.59
C GLU A 18 -12.38 -8.75 -6.66
N TYR A 19 -13.48 -8.12 -7.14
CA TYR A 19 -14.27 -7.23 -6.32
C TYR A 19 -15.77 -7.30 -6.61
N THR A 20 -16.55 -6.91 -5.61
CA THR A 20 -17.98 -6.58 -5.76
C THR A 20 -18.23 -5.15 -5.29
N GLU A 21 -19.16 -4.46 -5.91
CA GLU A 21 -19.48 -3.09 -5.56
C GLU A 21 -20.97 -2.78 -5.74
N THR A 22 -21.53 -2.11 -4.74
CA THR A 22 -22.90 -1.59 -4.71
C THR A 22 -22.86 -0.09 -4.36
N PRO A 23 -23.99 0.63 -4.33
CA PRO A 23 -24.05 1.98 -3.78
C PRO A 23 -23.64 2.07 -2.30
N PHE A 24 -23.72 0.97 -1.53
CA PHE A 24 -23.56 0.93 -0.09
C PHE A 24 -22.21 0.40 0.38
N TYR A 25 -21.58 -0.53 -0.36
CA TYR A 25 -20.29 -1.09 -0.03
C TYR A 25 -19.50 -1.49 -1.26
N ARG A 26 -18.21 -1.74 -1.05
CA ARG A 26 -17.28 -2.37 -1.98
C ARG A 26 -16.44 -3.38 -1.21
N ALA A 27 -16.22 -4.58 -1.76
CA ALA A 27 -15.39 -5.60 -1.15
C ALA A 27 -14.42 -6.18 -2.19
N PHE A 28 -13.18 -6.39 -1.77
CA PHE A 28 -12.11 -6.99 -2.54
C PHE A 28 -11.72 -8.33 -1.94
N ARG A 29 -11.39 -9.29 -2.78
CA ARG A 29 -10.86 -10.58 -2.33
C ARG A 29 -9.80 -11.12 -3.28
N ASP A 30 -8.92 -11.91 -2.71
CA ASP A 30 -7.89 -12.67 -3.41
C ASP A 30 -7.84 -14.08 -2.84
N ARG A 31 -8.46 -15.03 -3.55
CA ARG A 31 -8.56 -16.44 -3.11
C ARG A 31 -7.22 -17.13 -3.06
N GLU A 32 -6.28 -16.74 -3.91
CA GLU A 32 -4.93 -17.29 -3.98
C GLU A 32 -4.00 -16.66 -2.94
N ASN A 33 -4.45 -15.58 -2.28
CA ASN A 33 -3.67 -14.80 -1.33
C ASN A 33 -4.51 -14.44 -0.08
N SER A 34 -5.15 -15.45 0.52
CA SER A 34 -6.07 -15.26 1.65
C SER A 34 -5.41 -14.63 2.89
N GLU A 35 -4.11 -14.84 3.08
CA GLU A 35 -3.32 -14.25 4.17
C GLU A 35 -3.09 -12.75 4.01
N SER A 36 -3.16 -12.22 2.79
CA SER A 36 -2.90 -10.80 2.53
C SER A 36 -4.05 -9.91 3.01
N PHE A 37 -3.72 -9.02 3.93
CA PHE A 37 -4.66 -8.01 4.41
C PHE A 37 -4.97 -6.94 3.37
N ASP A 38 -4.03 -6.61 2.49
CA ASP A 38 -4.18 -5.59 1.47
C ASP A 38 -4.91 -6.11 0.22
N SER A 39 -5.04 -7.44 0.10
CA SER A 39 -5.82 -8.08 -0.96
C SER A 39 -7.27 -8.40 -0.56
N ASN A 40 -7.56 -8.48 0.75
CA ASN A 40 -8.84 -8.96 1.27
C ASN A 40 -9.44 -7.97 2.25
N TYR A 41 -10.14 -6.95 1.77
CA TYR A 41 -10.78 -5.92 2.59
C TYR A 41 -12.07 -5.41 1.97
N ALA A 42 -12.91 -4.78 2.78
CA ALA A 42 -14.12 -4.11 2.32
C ALA A 42 -14.15 -2.64 2.75
N VAL A 43 -15.01 -1.88 2.10
CA VAL A 43 -15.24 -0.47 2.34
C VAL A 43 -16.75 -0.25 2.43
N LEU A 44 -17.25 0.21 3.57
CA LEU A 44 -18.63 0.62 3.72
C LEU A 44 -18.78 2.07 3.29
N LYS A 45 -19.59 2.34 2.29
CA LYS A 45 -19.73 3.68 1.70
C LYS A 45 -20.78 4.54 2.40
N ARG A 46 -21.81 3.92 2.95
CA ARG A 46 -22.94 4.58 3.59
C ARG A 46 -23.42 3.78 4.80
N MET A 47 -24.00 4.46 5.77
CA MET A 47 -24.61 3.82 6.94
C MET A 47 -26.04 3.34 6.69
N GLU A 48 -26.70 3.85 5.66
CA GLU A 48 -27.96 3.26 5.20
C GLU A 48 -27.73 1.82 4.77
N GLU A 49 -28.53 0.90 5.24
CA GLU A 49 -28.39 -0.55 5.00
C GLU A 49 -27.05 -1.14 5.52
N ALA A 50 -26.46 -0.54 6.57
CA ALA A 50 -25.16 -0.98 7.09
C ALA A 50 -25.19 -2.44 7.57
N GLU A 51 -26.26 -2.90 8.23
CA GLU A 51 -26.40 -4.28 8.68
C GLU A 51 -26.42 -5.26 7.51
N GLN A 52 -27.25 -4.98 6.48
CA GLN A 52 -27.33 -5.81 5.27
C GLN A 52 -25.98 -5.79 4.51
N SER A 53 -25.32 -4.64 4.48
CA SER A 53 -24.02 -4.49 3.84
C SER A 53 -22.93 -5.29 4.54
N LEU A 54 -22.90 -5.30 5.89
CA LEU A 54 -21.98 -6.13 6.66
C LEU A 54 -22.22 -7.62 6.42
N ALA A 55 -23.48 -8.06 6.47
CA ALA A 55 -23.85 -9.45 6.19
C ALA A 55 -23.43 -9.88 4.78
N ALA A 56 -23.61 -9.00 3.78
CA ALA A 56 -23.18 -9.26 2.40
C ALA A 56 -21.65 -9.31 2.27
N VAL A 57 -20.92 -8.45 2.98
CA VAL A 57 -19.43 -8.48 3.04
C VAL A 57 -18.95 -9.78 3.70
N GLU A 58 -19.53 -10.18 4.81
CA GLU A 58 -19.16 -11.43 5.50
C GLU A 58 -19.43 -12.64 4.60
N SER A 59 -20.59 -12.68 3.93
CA SER A 59 -20.92 -13.75 2.97
C SER A 59 -19.98 -13.76 1.75
N TYR A 60 -19.48 -12.60 1.32
CA TYR A 60 -18.50 -12.52 0.22
C TYR A 60 -17.18 -13.21 0.54
N TYR A 61 -16.81 -13.27 1.82
CA TYR A 61 -15.62 -13.98 2.30
C TYR A 61 -15.89 -15.39 2.81
N GLU A 62 -17.16 -15.82 2.83
CA GLU A 62 -17.52 -17.16 3.29
C GLU A 62 -16.81 -18.25 2.47
N GLY A 63 -16.28 -19.27 3.16
CA GLY A 63 -15.51 -20.36 2.55
C GLY A 63 -14.07 -19.99 2.16
N LEU A 64 -13.61 -18.77 2.47
CA LEU A 64 -12.22 -18.37 2.43
C LEU A 64 -11.68 -18.32 3.86
N ASP A 65 -10.42 -18.68 4.03
CA ASP A 65 -9.69 -18.47 5.29
C ASP A 65 -9.27 -16.98 5.39
N VAL A 66 -10.27 -16.11 5.48
CA VAL A 66 -10.10 -14.65 5.50
C VAL A 66 -10.96 -14.07 6.63
N THR A 67 -10.33 -13.34 7.52
CA THR A 67 -11.06 -12.54 8.51
C THR A 67 -11.64 -11.29 7.86
N PRO A 68 -12.97 -11.08 7.87
CA PRO A 68 -13.59 -9.88 7.35
C PRO A 68 -13.02 -8.62 8.01
N LYS A 69 -12.67 -7.64 7.21
CA LYS A 69 -12.14 -6.35 7.66
C LYS A 69 -12.62 -5.21 6.80
N LEU A 70 -12.73 -4.05 7.43
CA LEU A 70 -13.20 -2.82 6.80
C LEU A 70 -12.09 -1.77 6.87
N TYR A 71 -11.94 -1.02 5.79
CA TYR A 71 -11.03 0.12 5.73
C TYR A 71 -11.82 1.39 5.46
N SER A 72 -11.45 2.49 6.12
CA SER A 72 -11.90 3.81 5.70
C SER A 72 -11.13 4.23 4.45
N LYS A 73 -11.85 4.75 3.46
CA LYS A 73 -11.32 5.28 2.20
C LYS A 73 -11.99 6.64 1.93
N PRO A 74 -11.48 7.46 1.01
CA PRO A 74 -12.03 8.81 0.75
C PRO A 74 -13.53 8.84 0.41
N ASP A 75 -14.09 7.74 -0.12
CA ASP A 75 -15.51 7.61 -0.49
C ASP A 75 -16.32 6.75 0.51
N SER A 76 -15.84 6.58 1.73
CA SER A 76 -16.45 5.70 2.73
C SER A 76 -16.95 6.45 3.97
N VAL A 77 -17.71 5.73 4.78
CA VAL A 77 -18.01 6.15 6.15
C VAL A 77 -16.72 6.18 6.97
N THR A 78 -16.64 7.09 7.94
CA THR A 78 -15.56 7.11 8.90
C THR A 78 -15.83 6.07 9.98
N LEU A 79 -15.04 4.99 10.02
CA LEU A 79 -15.23 3.88 10.97
C LEU A 79 -15.21 4.36 12.43
N GLU A 80 -14.44 5.42 12.74
CA GLU A 80 -14.39 6.00 14.08
C GLU A 80 -15.72 6.63 14.49
N GLU A 81 -16.36 7.39 13.62
CA GLU A 81 -17.66 8.02 13.91
C GLU A 81 -18.78 6.98 14.10
N SER A 82 -18.63 5.81 13.50
CA SER A 82 -19.57 4.71 13.58
C SER A 82 -19.06 3.54 14.45
N ARG A 83 -18.06 3.78 15.30
CA ARG A 83 -17.39 2.76 16.12
C ARG A 83 -18.36 1.87 16.89
N ALA A 84 -19.30 2.46 17.62
CA ALA A 84 -20.28 1.71 18.42
C ALA A 84 -21.11 0.73 17.59
N PHE A 85 -21.45 1.10 16.34
CA PHE A 85 -22.15 0.21 15.42
C PHE A 85 -21.28 -0.99 15.05
N PHE A 86 -20.03 -0.77 14.66
CA PHE A 86 -19.12 -1.85 14.26
C PHE A 86 -18.77 -2.78 15.43
N GLU A 87 -18.55 -2.24 16.63
CA GLU A 87 -18.29 -3.01 17.83
C GLU A 87 -19.50 -3.88 18.23
N ALA A 88 -20.72 -3.36 18.11
CA ALA A 88 -21.93 -4.14 18.33
C ALA A 88 -22.09 -5.33 17.35
N HIS A 89 -21.45 -5.25 16.17
CA HIS A 89 -21.42 -6.33 15.17
C HIS A 89 -20.15 -7.19 15.24
N GLY A 90 -19.36 -7.09 16.33
CA GLY A 90 -18.18 -7.93 16.59
C GLY A 90 -16.93 -7.51 15.83
N TYR A 91 -16.84 -6.25 15.36
CA TYR A 91 -15.64 -5.66 14.80
C TYR A 91 -14.91 -4.81 15.83
N ALA A 92 -13.60 -4.96 15.94
CA ALA A 92 -12.75 -4.04 16.69
C ALA A 92 -12.21 -2.95 15.77
N VAL A 93 -12.50 -1.68 16.08
CA VAL A 93 -12.04 -0.53 15.28
C VAL A 93 -10.70 -0.02 15.83
N HIS A 94 -9.69 -0.01 14.99
CA HIS A 94 -8.34 0.46 15.30
C HIS A 94 -7.99 1.71 14.50
N THR A 95 -7.18 2.56 15.13
CA THR A 95 -6.65 3.79 14.54
C THR A 95 -5.16 3.64 14.30
N PHE A 96 -4.71 3.94 13.09
CA PHE A 96 -3.31 3.97 12.71
C PHE A 96 -2.93 5.40 12.35
N GLU A 97 -1.93 5.95 13.04
CA GLU A 97 -1.43 7.29 12.76
C GLU A 97 -0.28 7.21 11.77
N CYS A 98 -0.39 7.97 10.68
CA CYS A 98 0.65 8.04 9.67
C CYS A 98 0.73 9.44 9.05
N GLN A 99 1.70 9.66 8.18
CA GLN A 99 1.82 10.85 7.35
C GLN A 99 1.41 10.49 5.93
N ARG A 100 0.45 11.22 5.37
CA ARG A 100 0.25 11.25 3.92
C ARG A 100 1.24 12.23 3.34
N MET A 101 2.15 11.76 2.54
CA MET A 101 3.25 12.55 2.01
C MET A 101 3.05 12.79 0.52
N MET A 102 3.04 14.06 0.12
CA MET A 102 2.90 14.49 -1.28
C MET A 102 4.24 15.02 -1.79
N LEU A 103 4.63 14.63 -3.00
CA LEU A 103 5.82 15.17 -3.64
C LEU A 103 5.54 16.59 -4.14
N LEU A 104 6.36 17.55 -3.73
CA LEU A 104 6.25 18.93 -4.21
C LEU A 104 6.95 19.08 -5.56
N THR A 105 6.25 19.59 -6.57
CA THR A 105 6.73 19.69 -7.97
C THR A 105 7.96 20.59 -8.13
N HIS A 106 8.22 21.51 -7.20
CA HIS A 106 9.29 22.51 -7.28
C HIS A 106 10.55 22.18 -6.46
N THR A 107 10.55 21.11 -5.67
CA THR A 107 11.77 20.67 -4.99
C THR A 107 12.53 19.71 -5.88
N SER A 108 13.68 20.17 -6.40
CA SER A 108 14.70 19.22 -6.83
C SER A 108 15.16 18.48 -5.60
N PRO A 109 15.07 17.14 -5.53
CA PRO A 109 15.70 16.40 -4.45
C PRO A 109 17.16 16.82 -4.43
N GLU A 110 17.66 17.35 -3.32
CA GLU A 110 19.09 17.47 -3.12
C GLU A 110 19.66 16.08 -3.31
N LEU A 111 20.51 15.95 -4.30
CA LEU A 111 20.98 14.69 -4.81
C LEU A 111 21.70 13.89 -3.71
N LEU A 112 20.96 13.11 -2.97
CA LEU A 112 21.51 11.97 -2.24
C LEU A 112 21.89 10.92 -3.29
N VAL A 113 22.95 11.21 -4.07
CA VAL A 113 23.44 10.31 -5.11
C VAL A 113 24.09 9.12 -4.44
N HIS A 114 23.30 8.13 -4.10
CA HIS A 114 23.86 6.81 -3.84
C HIS A 114 24.26 6.20 -5.19
N LYS A 115 25.54 5.96 -5.39
CA LYS A 115 26.08 5.33 -6.62
C LYS A 115 25.92 3.81 -6.54
N CYS A 116 24.68 3.33 -6.55
CA CYS A 116 24.39 1.91 -6.71
C CYS A 116 23.58 1.69 -7.98
N PRO A 117 23.71 0.54 -8.64
CA PRO A 117 22.85 0.16 -9.75
C PRO A 117 21.41 0.07 -9.28
N VAL A 118 20.47 0.57 -10.09
CA VAL A 118 19.02 0.42 -9.87
C VAL A 118 18.38 -0.11 -11.15
N GLN A 119 17.49 -1.09 -11.03
CA GLN A 119 16.70 -1.61 -12.13
C GLN A 119 15.22 -1.47 -11.82
N ILE A 120 14.41 -1.17 -12.83
CA ILE A 120 12.95 -1.09 -12.73
C ILE A 120 12.36 -2.28 -13.48
N PHE A 121 11.55 -3.07 -12.79
CA PHE A 121 10.81 -4.21 -13.32
C PHE A 121 9.35 -3.83 -13.59
N ALA A 122 8.77 -4.42 -14.63
CA ALA A 122 7.38 -4.23 -15.01
C ALA A 122 6.86 -5.46 -15.79
N GLY A 123 5.57 -5.73 -15.69
CA GLY A 123 4.83 -6.63 -16.59
C GLY A 123 5.08 -8.13 -16.44
N ALA A 124 5.99 -8.56 -15.56
CA ALA A 124 6.27 -9.97 -15.32
C ALA A 124 6.45 -10.24 -13.82
N PRO A 125 6.13 -11.45 -13.34
CA PRO A 125 6.38 -11.88 -11.97
C PRO A 125 7.85 -11.78 -11.59
N LEU A 126 8.13 -11.47 -10.32
CA LEU A 126 9.48 -11.42 -9.78
C LEU A 126 10.04 -12.84 -9.58
N THR A 127 11.33 -13.02 -9.81
CA THR A 127 12.02 -14.30 -9.65
C THR A 127 13.38 -14.13 -8.97
N GLY A 128 13.97 -15.22 -8.50
CA GLY A 128 15.33 -15.24 -7.93
C GLY A 128 15.48 -14.32 -6.72
N ALA A 129 16.62 -13.61 -6.65
CA ALA A 129 16.94 -12.75 -5.50
C ALA A 129 15.98 -11.57 -5.30
N ALA A 130 15.32 -11.08 -6.36
CA ALA A 130 14.31 -10.04 -6.26
C ALA A 130 13.05 -10.54 -5.54
N ALA A 131 12.54 -11.72 -5.91
CA ALA A 131 11.42 -12.36 -5.23
C ALA A 131 11.77 -12.68 -3.76
N GLN A 132 12.98 -13.19 -3.52
CA GLN A 132 13.45 -13.48 -2.16
C GLN A 132 13.47 -12.24 -1.25
N LEU A 133 13.95 -11.08 -1.75
CA LEU A 133 13.97 -9.84 -0.98
C LEU A 133 12.55 -9.36 -0.63
N VAL A 134 11.59 -9.52 -1.54
CA VAL A 134 10.19 -9.20 -1.26
C VAL A 134 9.61 -10.16 -0.22
N THR A 135 9.87 -11.46 -0.31
CA THR A 135 9.43 -12.45 0.70
C THR A 135 10.03 -12.14 2.08
N GLU A 136 11.32 -11.79 2.16
CA GLU A 136 12.00 -11.34 3.39
C GLU A 136 11.28 -10.14 4.03
N SER A 137 10.84 -9.17 3.23
CA SER A 137 10.14 -7.97 3.73
C SER A 137 8.81 -8.30 4.43
N CYS A 138 8.24 -9.47 4.17
CA CYS A 138 6.98 -9.97 4.73
C CYS A 138 7.20 -11.06 5.79
N GLY A 139 8.38 -11.12 6.42
CA GLY A 139 8.71 -12.12 7.44
C GLY A 139 8.75 -13.54 6.89
N GLU A 140 9.41 -13.73 5.75
CA GLU A 140 9.55 -15.01 5.03
C GLU A 140 8.21 -15.61 4.53
N LYS A 141 7.18 -14.76 4.39
CA LYS A 141 5.89 -15.15 3.81
C LYS A 141 5.74 -14.59 2.40
N ASP A 142 5.12 -15.34 1.52
CA ASP A 142 5.01 -14.99 0.10
C ASP A 142 3.75 -14.17 -0.27
N PHE A 143 2.91 -13.82 0.71
CA PHE A 143 1.69 -13.04 0.45
C PHE A 143 1.97 -11.67 -0.18
N GLY A 144 3.05 -10.99 0.23
CA GLY A 144 3.47 -9.72 -0.37
C GLY A 144 3.98 -9.91 -1.80
N LEU A 145 4.75 -10.97 -2.05
CA LEU A 145 5.22 -11.31 -3.39
C LEU A 145 4.05 -11.57 -4.34
N ARG A 146 3.06 -12.38 -3.92
CA ARG A 146 1.85 -12.65 -4.71
C ARG A 146 1.07 -11.36 -5.04
N LEU A 147 0.97 -10.43 -4.09
CA LEU A 147 0.31 -9.15 -4.33
C LEU A 147 1.09 -8.30 -5.33
N ILE A 148 2.39 -8.14 -5.14
CA ILE A 148 3.27 -7.36 -6.04
C ILE A 148 3.26 -7.94 -7.46
N ASP A 149 3.26 -9.25 -7.62
CA ASP A 149 3.16 -9.90 -8.94
C ASP A 149 1.84 -9.57 -9.66
N LYS A 150 0.72 -9.54 -8.94
CA LYS A 150 -0.58 -9.10 -9.47
C LYS A 150 -0.57 -7.62 -9.86
N GLN A 151 0.02 -6.77 -9.02
CA GLN A 151 0.21 -5.34 -9.32
C GLN A 151 1.09 -5.14 -10.56
N LEU A 152 2.19 -5.88 -10.70
CA LEU A 152 3.05 -5.85 -11.89
C LEU A 152 2.29 -6.24 -13.15
N GLY A 153 1.47 -7.29 -13.10
CA GLY A 153 0.56 -7.68 -14.18
C GLY A 153 -0.46 -6.61 -14.55
N ALA A 154 -0.84 -5.75 -13.59
CA ALA A 154 -1.75 -4.61 -13.79
C ALA A 154 -1.04 -3.29 -14.14
N GLY A 155 0.29 -3.32 -14.38
CA GLY A 155 1.07 -2.17 -14.84
C GLY A 155 1.80 -1.40 -13.74
N ALA A 156 1.85 -1.92 -12.51
CA ALA A 156 2.76 -1.40 -11.49
C ALA A 156 4.23 -1.63 -11.89
N ARG A 157 5.13 -1.04 -11.15
CA ARG A 157 6.58 -1.18 -11.31
C ARG A 157 7.24 -1.41 -9.96
N VAL A 158 8.34 -2.14 -9.98
CA VAL A 158 9.20 -2.30 -8.79
C VAL A 158 10.62 -1.89 -9.16
N SER A 159 11.19 -0.95 -8.41
CA SER A 159 12.60 -0.60 -8.51
C SER A 159 13.41 -1.36 -7.47
N PHE A 160 14.53 -1.96 -7.87
CA PHE A 160 15.48 -2.61 -6.98
C PHE A 160 16.81 -1.90 -7.00
N ALA A 161 17.34 -1.58 -5.82
CA ALA A 161 18.72 -1.08 -5.65
C ALA A 161 19.64 -2.24 -5.28
N TYR A 162 20.77 -2.33 -5.98
CA TYR A 162 21.72 -3.45 -5.90
C TYR A 162 22.98 -3.05 -5.14
N ASN A 163 23.51 -3.97 -4.36
CA ASN A 163 24.82 -3.82 -3.72
C ASN A 163 25.97 -4.08 -4.73
N ARG A 164 27.21 -4.01 -4.26
CA ARG A 164 28.41 -4.22 -5.11
C ARG A 164 28.55 -5.65 -5.65
N ALA A 165 27.87 -6.63 -5.04
CA ALA A 165 27.83 -8.01 -5.49
C ALA A 165 26.62 -8.29 -6.44
N GLU A 166 25.98 -7.23 -6.94
CA GLU A 166 24.82 -7.31 -7.83
C GLU A 166 23.62 -8.05 -7.21
N ILE A 167 23.50 -8.01 -5.88
CA ILE A 167 22.36 -8.57 -5.14
C ILE A 167 21.40 -7.42 -4.82
N PRO A 168 20.08 -7.55 -5.10
CA PRO A 168 19.09 -6.54 -4.71
C PRO A 168 19.00 -6.50 -3.18
N VAL A 169 19.08 -5.31 -2.59
CA VAL A 169 19.08 -5.11 -1.14
C VAL A 169 18.04 -4.09 -0.66
N SER A 170 17.38 -3.43 -1.59
CA SER A 170 16.27 -2.52 -1.32
C SER A 170 15.33 -2.48 -2.51
N PHE A 171 14.03 -2.27 -2.26
CA PHE A 171 13.07 -2.05 -3.33
C PHE A 171 12.02 -0.99 -2.97
N CYS A 172 11.30 -0.53 -3.99
CA CYS A 172 10.15 0.36 -3.89
C CYS A 172 9.14 -0.03 -4.97
N VAL A 173 7.88 -0.19 -4.59
CA VAL A 173 6.77 -0.41 -5.53
C VAL A 173 6.18 0.93 -5.94
N GLY A 174 5.82 1.08 -7.21
CA GLY A 174 5.15 2.26 -7.75
C GLY A 174 3.94 1.89 -8.60
N GLU A 175 2.81 2.51 -8.31
CA GLU A 175 1.54 2.18 -8.93
C GLU A 175 0.82 3.44 -9.42
N GLY A 176 0.53 3.51 -10.72
CA GLY A 176 -0.18 4.64 -11.32
C GLY A 176 -1.66 4.37 -11.53
N TYR A 177 -2.52 5.36 -11.27
CA TYR A 177 -3.93 5.38 -11.65
C TYR A 177 -4.37 6.78 -12.03
N GLY A 178 -4.88 6.96 -13.26
CA GLY A 178 -5.14 8.28 -13.80
C GLY A 178 -3.89 9.16 -13.79
N SER A 179 -3.96 10.33 -13.19
CA SER A 179 -2.81 11.24 -13.02
C SER A 179 -2.12 11.14 -11.65
N ALA A 180 -2.43 10.12 -10.84
CA ALA A 180 -1.76 9.86 -9.57
C ALA A 180 -0.78 8.69 -9.67
N PHE A 181 0.33 8.79 -8.93
CA PHE A 181 1.33 7.75 -8.77
C PHE A 181 1.61 7.51 -7.29
N TYR A 182 1.34 6.32 -6.81
CA TYR A 182 1.51 5.90 -5.43
C TYR A 182 2.80 5.11 -5.26
N LEU A 183 3.59 5.44 -4.26
CA LEU A 183 4.76 4.67 -3.84
C LEU A 183 4.41 3.87 -2.60
N SER A 184 4.68 2.57 -2.64
CA SER A 184 4.43 1.66 -1.53
C SER A 184 5.60 0.71 -1.31
N ASP A 185 5.54 -0.08 -0.25
CA ASP A 185 6.42 -1.21 0.01
C ASP A 185 7.90 -0.86 -0.15
N VAL A 186 8.34 0.24 0.46
CA VAL A 186 9.76 0.60 0.47
C VAL A 186 10.48 -0.19 1.55
N TYR A 187 11.29 -1.14 1.14
CA TYR A 187 12.02 -2.02 2.04
C TYR A 187 13.53 -1.98 1.76
N THR A 188 14.31 -2.15 2.81
CA THR A 188 15.76 -2.36 2.74
C THR A 188 16.13 -3.46 3.73
N ALA A 189 16.84 -4.49 3.24
CA ALA A 189 17.37 -5.57 4.06
C ALA A 189 18.21 -5.00 5.21
N GLU A 190 18.08 -5.57 6.40
CA GLU A 190 18.54 -5.00 7.66
C GLU A 190 20.01 -4.57 7.64
N ASN A 191 20.89 -5.43 7.16
CA ASN A 191 22.34 -5.20 7.09
C ASN A 191 22.74 -4.08 6.09
N PHE A 192 21.78 -3.58 5.28
CA PHE A 192 22.01 -2.54 4.27
C PHE A 192 21.29 -1.23 4.59
N ARG A 193 20.59 -1.14 5.74
CA ARG A 193 19.94 0.09 6.19
C ARG A 193 20.94 1.21 6.48
N GLY A 194 20.50 2.45 6.38
CA GLY A 194 21.34 3.63 6.61
C GLY A 194 22.39 3.93 5.53
N GLN A 195 22.47 3.11 4.48
CA GLN A 195 23.45 3.22 3.40
C GLN A 195 22.93 3.88 2.12
N GLY A 196 21.69 4.38 2.12
CA GLY A 196 21.08 5.13 1.00
C GLY A 196 20.40 4.29 -0.07
N TYR A 197 20.31 2.96 0.06
CA TYR A 197 19.67 2.09 -0.93
C TYR A 197 18.19 2.37 -1.11
N ALA A 198 17.44 2.64 -0.03
CA ALA A 198 16.04 3.06 -0.12
C ALA A 198 15.89 4.36 -0.92
N ALA A 199 16.77 5.36 -0.67
CA ALA A 199 16.78 6.60 -1.44
C ALA A 199 17.01 6.34 -2.93
N ALA A 200 17.92 5.45 -3.28
CA ALA A 200 18.20 5.10 -4.68
C ALA A 200 16.99 4.44 -5.36
N ALA A 201 16.34 3.48 -4.70
CA ALA A 201 15.15 2.82 -5.23
C ALA A 201 13.99 3.81 -5.43
N VAL A 202 13.71 4.67 -4.43
CA VAL A 202 12.67 5.69 -4.52
C VAL A 202 12.99 6.73 -5.61
N LEU A 203 14.24 7.21 -5.70
CA LEU A 203 14.65 8.18 -6.73
C LEU A 203 14.48 7.63 -8.15
N ALA A 204 14.79 6.36 -8.40
CA ALA A 204 14.54 5.74 -9.69
C ALA A 204 13.04 5.75 -10.04
N MET A 205 12.19 5.44 -9.07
CA MET A 205 10.74 5.47 -9.24
C MET A 205 10.22 6.89 -9.46
N LEU A 206 10.77 7.89 -8.75
CA LEU A 206 10.45 9.30 -8.98
C LEU A 206 10.89 9.77 -10.36
N GLY A 207 12.05 9.32 -10.86
CA GLY A 207 12.51 9.58 -12.22
C GLY A 207 11.53 9.05 -13.27
N PHE A 208 10.97 7.86 -13.04
CA PHE A 208 9.92 7.29 -13.87
C PHE A 208 8.63 8.13 -13.78
N ALA A 209 8.13 8.40 -12.57
CA ALA A 209 6.86 9.11 -12.36
C ALA A 209 6.89 10.56 -12.88
N ARG A 210 8.04 11.21 -12.85
CA ARG A 210 8.25 12.58 -13.33
C ARG A 210 8.47 12.68 -14.84
N ASN A 211 8.58 11.59 -15.55
CA ASN A 211 8.64 11.62 -17.00
C ASN A 211 7.35 12.27 -17.55
N PRO A 212 7.43 13.38 -18.31
CA PRO A 212 6.25 14.09 -18.83
C PRO A 212 5.30 13.20 -19.61
N ASP A 213 5.81 12.18 -20.28
CA ASP A 213 5.03 11.24 -21.07
C ASP A 213 4.10 10.37 -20.21
N MET A 214 4.38 10.26 -18.89
CA MET A 214 3.56 9.48 -17.96
C MET A 214 2.34 10.25 -17.44
N GLY A 215 2.35 11.59 -17.49
CA GLY A 215 1.20 12.44 -17.15
C GLY A 215 0.79 12.42 -15.66
N TYR A 216 1.66 11.96 -14.75
CA TYR A 216 1.36 11.98 -13.32
C TYR A 216 1.55 13.39 -12.75
N THR A 217 0.51 13.90 -12.09
CA THR A 217 0.52 15.20 -11.39
C THR A 217 0.67 15.04 -9.88
N ASP A 218 0.12 13.97 -9.31
CA ASP A 218 0.16 13.65 -7.90
C ASP A 218 1.07 12.44 -7.68
N VAL A 219 2.20 12.63 -7.01
CA VAL A 219 3.04 11.53 -6.52
C VAL A 219 2.96 11.52 -5.01
N PHE A 220 2.56 10.40 -4.41
CA PHE A 220 2.27 10.33 -2.99
C PHE A 220 2.62 8.98 -2.37
N LEU A 221 2.73 8.97 -1.05
CA LEU A 221 2.94 7.78 -0.23
C LEU A 221 2.35 7.97 1.17
N TYR A 222 2.30 6.90 1.95
CA TYR A 222 2.03 6.93 3.39
C TYR A 222 3.23 6.42 4.15
N ALA A 223 3.55 7.02 5.30
CA ALA A 223 4.65 6.62 6.17
C ALA A 223 4.30 6.87 7.64
N ASP A 224 4.67 5.95 8.51
CA ASP A 224 4.53 6.02 9.96
C ASP A 224 5.90 5.95 10.68
N ASP A 225 6.91 5.32 10.07
CA ASP A 225 8.27 5.29 10.60
C ASP A 225 8.95 6.66 10.51
N PRO A 226 9.41 7.24 11.63
CA PRO A 226 10.12 8.52 11.63
C PRO A 226 11.38 8.57 10.78
N ALA A 227 12.08 7.46 10.58
CA ALA A 227 13.28 7.42 9.73
C ALA A 227 12.90 7.46 8.25
N ALA A 228 11.84 6.76 7.86
CA ALA A 228 11.28 6.81 6.51
C ALA A 228 10.71 8.20 6.20
N ILE A 229 9.98 8.84 7.13
CA ILE A 229 9.46 10.20 6.97
C ILE A 229 10.61 11.17 6.68
N ARG A 230 11.68 11.16 7.50
CA ARG A 230 12.87 12.00 7.26
C ARG A 230 13.54 11.73 5.92
N LEU A 231 13.55 10.49 5.45
CA LEU A 231 14.04 10.15 4.11
C LEU A 231 13.17 10.81 3.03
N TYR A 232 11.87 10.65 3.10
CA TYR A 232 10.95 11.20 2.09
C TYR A 232 10.96 12.74 2.09
N GLU A 233 11.08 13.39 3.24
CA GLU A 233 11.25 14.84 3.32
C GLU A 233 12.51 15.32 2.57
N LYS A 234 13.63 14.61 2.73
CA LYS A 234 14.87 14.90 1.97
C LYS A 234 14.71 14.67 0.46
N LEU A 235 13.82 13.76 0.07
CA LEU A 235 13.49 13.49 -1.35
C LEU A 235 12.45 14.46 -1.91
N GLY A 236 11.99 15.45 -1.14
CA GLY A 236 11.09 16.51 -1.58
C GLY A 236 9.63 16.27 -1.30
N PHE A 237 9.30 15.28 -0.50
CA PHE A 237 7.93 15.09 -0.01
C PHE A 237 7.61 16.02 1.16
N ARG A 238 6.32 16.32 1.33
CA ARG A 238 5.77 17.00 2.50
C ARG A 238 4.64 16.16 3.09
N GLY A 239 4.75 15.89 4.39
CA GLY A 239 3.79 15.13 5.14
C GLY A 239 2.65 15.98 5.69
N THR A 240 1.46 15.38 5.73
CA THR A 240 0.29 15.85 6.48
C THR A 240 -0.14 14.69 7.36
N PRO A 241 -0.26 14.89 8.70
CA PRO A 241 -0.76 13.86 9.59
C PRO A 241 -2.16 13.40 9.19
N VAL A 242 -2.35 12.10 9.10
CA VAL A 242 -3.64 11.47 8.82
C VAL A 242 -3.87 10.29 9.76
N ARG A 243 -5.13 9.93 9.95
CA ARG A 243 -5.53 8.74 10.68
C ARG A 243 -6.23 7.79 9.74
N GLU A 244 -5.72 6.59 9.65
CA GLU A 244 -6.38 5.48 8.99
C GLU A 244 -7.18 4.69 10.02
N TYR A 245 -8.40 4.33 9.68
CA TYR A 245 -9.25 3.50 10.53
C TYR A 245 -9.48 2.17 9.85
N ARG A 246 -9.26 1.09 10.60
CA ARG A 246 -9.47 -0.28 10.15
C ARG A 246 -10.30 -1.03 11.19
N ALA A 247 -11.26 -1.82 10.76
CA ALA A 247 -12.08 -2.63 11.65
C ALA A 247 -11.91 -4.11 11.30
N PHE A 248 -11.64 -4.94 12.30
CA PHE A 248 -11.39 -6.37 12.15
C PHE A 248 -12.44 -7.18 12.88
N LYS A 249 -13.07 -8.14 12.20
CA LYS A 249 -14.01 -9.07 12.82
C LYS A 249 -13.24 -9.97 13.80
N GLY A 250 -13.68 -10.02 15.06
CA GLY A 250 -13.04 -10.84 16.08
C GLY A 250 -11.76 -10.27 16.70
N GLY A 251 -11.31 -9.08 16.31
CA GLY A 251 -10.16 -8.38 16.91
C GLY A 251 -8.98 -8.15 15.98
N LEU A 252 -7.93 -7.51 16.52
CA LEU A 252 -6.72 -7.20 15.76
C LEU A 252 -5.92 -8.48 15.52
N PRO A 253 -5.55 -8.79 14.27
CA PRO A 253 -4.70 -9.93 13.97
C PRO A 253 -3.29 -9.79 14.56
N ASP A 254 -2.66 -10.91 14.93
CA ASP A 254 -1.32 -10.97 15.56
C ASP A 254 -0.24 -10.22 14.77
N LEU A 255 -0.32 -10.23 13.44
CA LEU A 255 0.60 -9.50 12.57
C LEU A 255 0.71 -8.00 12.89
N TYR A 256 -0.32 -7.41 13.49
CA TYR A 256 -0.31 -6.00 13.90
C TYR A 256 0.09 -5.80 15.36
N THR A 257 0.16 -6.87 16.15
CA THR A 257 0.57 -6.82 17.57
C THR A 257 2.08 -6.99 17.73
N GLU A 258 2.73 -7.74 16.87
CA GLU A 258 4.17 -8.04 16.92
C GLU A 258 5.07 -6.87 16.45
N ALA A 259 4.53 -5.89 15.73
CA ALA A 259 5.30 -4.75 15.21
C ALA A 259 5.60 -3.64 16.24
N LYS A 260 5.31 -3.84 17.54
CA LYS A 260 5.48 -2.83 18.60
C LYS A 260 6.53 -3.20 19.66
N GLU A 261 7.26 -4.29 19.50
CA GLU A 261 8.43 -4.62 20.31
C GLU A 261 9.72 -4.36 19.51
#